data_a61777a4b1d9cc755cdd9139b6ab8081
#
_entry.id   a61777a4b1d9cc755cdd9139b6ab8081
#
_cell.length_a   1.000
_cell.length_b   1.000
_cell.length_c   1.000
_cell.angle_alpha   90.00
_cell.angle_beta   90.00
_cell.angle_gamma   90.00
#
_symmetry.space_group_name_H-M   'P 1'
#
loop_
_entity.id
_entity.type
_entity.pdbx_description
1 polymer ?
#
loop_
_entity_poly.entity_id
_entity_poly.type
_entity_poly.pdbx_seq_one_letter_code
_entity_poly.pdbx_strand_id
1 'polypeptide(L)'
;MTSKENQIIIAERFRGPPQSGNGGRVSGVFANLINSEHSAGVEITVRSGTPLDQPMSTKVNPQGSAIVHHDSTVIADIKPTHLAMNVMQPPSRSVIKRAAPTSYSLLKNLNPRFPTGTGFHPGCFCYGADRTKGLGIFAAPVDDQVAA
;
A
#
# COMPACT_ATOMS: atom_id res chain seq x y z
N MET A 1 26.96 21.76 -6.30
CA MET A 1 25.92 20.91 -6.96
C MET A 1 24.78 20.76 -5.98
N THR A 2 23.73 21.54 -6.15
CA THR A 2 22.52 21.48 -5.32
C THR A 2 21.77 20.20 -5.67
N SER A 3 21.77 19.23 -4.75
CA SER A 3 20.87 18.07 -4.84
C SER A 3 19.45 18.59 -4.89
N LYS A 4 18.74 18.36 -5.99
CA LYS A 4 17.29 18.60 -6.06
C LYS A 4 16.68 17.71 -4.97
N GLU A 5 16.26 18.29 -3.87
CA GLU A 5 15.38 17.61 -2.92
C GLU A 5 14.06 17.33 -3.65
N ASN A 6 13.88 16.10 -4.07
CA ASN A 6 12.62 15.68 -4.63
C ASN A 6 11.62 15.59 -3.48
N GLN A 7 10.68 16.51 -3.44
CA GLN A 7 9.56 16.46 -2.52
C GLN A 7 8.53 15.44 -2.99
N ILE A 8 8.07 14.60 -2.06
CA ILE A 8 7.05 13.59 -2.29
C ILE A 8 5.85 13.93 -1.41
N ILE A 9 4.66 13.87 -2.01
CA ILE A 9 3.40 14.05 -1.28
C ILE A 9 2.50 12.85 -1.59
N ILE A 10 1.96 12.24 -0.55
CA ILE A 10 0.92 11.20 -0.67
C ILE A 10 -0.43 11.84 -0.40
N ALA A 11 -1.24 11.96 -1.44
CA ALA A 11 -2.55 12.59 -1.32
C ALA A 11 -3.49 11.78 -0.42
N GLU A 12 -4.35 12.48 0.34
CA GLU A 12 -5.29 11.88 1.31
C GLU A 12 -6.17 10.79 0.71
N ARG A 13 -6.53 10.88 -0.56
CA ARG A 13 -7.31 9.83 -1.26
C ARG A 13 -6.65 8.45 -1.23
N PHE A 14 -5.33 8.40 -1.04
CA PHE A 14 -4.55 7.16 -0.93
C PHE A 14 -4.34 6.71 0.52
N ARG A 15 -5.26 7.05 1.38
CA ARG A 15 -5.27 6.67 2.79
C ARG A 15 -5.37 5.15 2.95
N GLY A 16 -4.64 4.61 3.91
CA GLY A 16 -4.82 3.26 4.45
C GLY A 16 -5.45 3.34 5.85
N PRO A 17 -4.64 3.36 6.91
CA PRO A 17 -5.10 3.73 8.25
C PRO A 17 -5.58 5.19 8.28
N PRO A 18 -6.35 5.61 9.30
CA PRO A 18 -6.98 6.95 9.34
C PRO A 18 -6.04 8.12 9.12
N GLN A 19 -4.79 8.02 9.55
CA GLN A 19 -3.81 9.11 9.49
C GLN A 19 -2.54 8.77 8.70
N SER A 20 -2.59 7.72 7.87
CA SER A 20 -1.41 7.27 7.15
C SER A 20 -1.76 6.82 5.73
N GLY A 21 -0.80 6.98 4.82
CA GLY A 21 -0.90 6.47 3.46
C GLY A 21 -1.06 4.96 3.40
N ASN A 22 -1.75 4.48 2.37
CA ASN A 22 -1.88 3.05 2.10
C ASN A 22 -0.52 2.44 1.75
N GLY A 23 -0.13 1.38 2.44
CA GLY A 23 1.20 0.77 2.32
C GLY A 23 1.56 0.38 0.89
N GLY A 24 0.66 -0.25 0.16
CA GLY A 24 0.90 -0.64 -1.24
C GLY A 24 1.09 0.57 -2.16
N ARG A 25 0.24 1.60 -2.03
CA ARG A 25 0.39 2.84 -2.81
C ARG A 25 1.68 3.58 -2.46
N VAL A 26 1.98 3.72 -1.16
CA VAL A 26 3.20 4.36 -0.66
C VAL A 26 4.44 3.64 -1.19
N SER A 27 4.48 2.32 -1.07
CA SER A 27 5.60 1.52 -1.57
C SER A 27 5.79 1.66 -3.07
N GLY A 28 4.70 1.68 -3.85
CA GLY A 28 4.79 1.90 -5.29
C GLY A 28 5.36 3.28 -5.65
N VAL A 29 5.03 4.34 -4.89
CA VAL A 29 5.61 5.67 -5.09
C VAL A 29 7.09 5.68 -4.70
N PHE A 30 7.44 5.08 -3.56
CA PHE A 30 8.82 5.06 -3.07
C PHE A 30 9.74 4.21 -3.93
N ALA A 31 9.25 3.12 -4.54
CA ALA A 31 10.04 2.31 -5.46
C ALA A 31 10.59 3.10 -6.65
N ASN A 32 9.86 4.13 -7.10
CA ASN A 32 10.30 4.98 -8.21
C ASN A 32 11.38 6.01 -7.84
N LEU A 33 11.78 6.08 -6.57
CA LEU A 33 12.82 7.01 -6.12
C LEU A 33 14.23 6.51 -6.40
N ILE A 34 14.37 5.21 -6.61
CA ILE A 34 15.63 4.57 -6.95
C ILE A 34 15.53 3.96 -8.34
N ASN A 35 16.66 4.01 -9.08
CA ASN A 35 16.72 3.38 -10.39
C ASN A 35 17.05 1.89 -10.18
N SER A 36 16.06 1.02 -10.31
CA SER A 36 16.24 -0.43 -10.31
C SER A 36 16.09 -0.96 -11.74
N GLU A 37 16.95 -1.89 -12.13
CA GLU A 37 16.76 -2.62 -13.38
C GLU A 37 15.43 -3.37 -13.36
N HIS A 38 14.80 -3.54 -14.52
CA HIS A 38 13.45 -4.13 -14.62
C HIS A 38 13.33 -5.56 -14.05
N SER A 39 14.45 -6.24 -13.86
CA SER A 39 14.55 -7.60 -13.28
C SER A 39 14.83 -7.61 -11.78
N ALA A 40 15.13 -6.47 -11.19
CA ALA A 40 15.42 -6.34 -9.76
C ALA A 40 14.17 -5.88 -9.00
N GLY A 41 13.96 -6.45 -7.83
CA GLY A 41 12.95 -5.98 -6.90
C GLY A 41 13.44 -4.73 -6.14
N VAL A 42 12.49 -4.06 -5.48
CA VAL A 42 12.78 -2.97 -4.53
C VAL A 42 12.20 -3.37 -3.18
N GLU A 43 13.04 -3.42 -2.18
CA GLU A 43 12.61 -3.61 -0.80
C GLU A 43 12.35 -2.26 -0.15
N ILE A 44 11.17 -2.09 0.44
CA ILE A 44 10.76 -0.90 1.14
C ILE A 44 10.38 -1.26 2.56
N THR A 45 11.14 -0.76 3.52
CA THR A 45 10.85 -0.91 4.93
C THR A 45 10.21 0.36 5.46
N VAL A 46 8.90 0.34 5.69
CA VAL A 46 8.18 1.47 6.31
C VAL A 46 8.47 1.48 7.81
N ARG A 47 9.01 2.59 8.32
CA ARG A 47 9.40 2.79 9.72
C ARG A 47 8.37 3.54 10.53
N SER A 48 7.64 4.43 9.88
CA SER A 48 6.64 5.29 10.52
C SER A 48 5.43 5.48 9.62
N GLY A 49 4.31 5.90 10.19
CA GLY A 49 3.12 6.24 9.41
C GLY A 49 3.44 7.30 8.36
N THR A 50 3.07 7.04 7.11
CA THR A 50 3.31 7.98 6.01
C THR A 50 2.31 9.12 6.08
N PRO A 51 2.74 10.38 6.28
CA PRO A 51 1.83 11.51 6.37
C PRO A 51 1.07 11.73 5.05
N LEU A 52 -0.15 12.23 5.18
CA LEU A 52 -1.03 12.55 4.05
C LEU A 52 -0.99 14.06 3.79
N ASP A 53 -0.99 14.44 2.51
CA ASP A 53 -0.97 15.82 2.03
C ASP A 53 0.19 16.69 2.58
N GLN A 54 1.24 16.05 3.07
CA GLN A 54 2.41 16.72 3.61
C GLN A 54 3.67 16.36 2.82
N PRO A 55 4.60 17.31 2.62
CA PRO A 55 5.82 17.05 1.89
C PRO A 55 6.79 16.17 2.68
N MET A 56 7.39 15.22 2.01
CA MET A 56 8.48 14.39 2.50
C MET A 56 9.72 14.63 1.64
N SER A 57 10.88 14.59 2.24
CA SER A 57 12.17 14.70 1.55
C SER A 57 12.82 13.33 1.33
N THR A 58 13.63 13.22 0.29
CA THR A 58 14.34 11.97 -0.05
C THR A 58 15.83 12.20 -0.12
N LYS A 59 16.59 11.31 0.50
CA LYS A 59 18.05 11.24 0.36
C LYS A 59 18.42 9.95 -0.34
N VAL A 60 18.94 10.05 -1.56
CA VAL A 60 19.45 8.92 -2.33
C VAL A 60 20.95 8.84 -2.13
N ASN A 61 21.46 7.65 -1.81
CA ASN A 61 22.90 7.43 -1.65
C ASN A 61 23.54 6.94 -2.97
N PRO A 62 24.88 7.04 -3.10
CA PRO A 62 25.59 6.59 -4.30
C PRO A 62 25.43 5.10 -4.61
N GLN A 63 25.08 4.28 -3.63
CA GLN A 63 24.86 2.83 -3.76
C GLN A 63 23.44 2.50 -4.28
N GLY A 64 22.63 3.52 -4.59
CA GLY A 64 21.29 3.35 -5.16
C GLY A 64 20.20 3.06 -4.13
N SER A 65 20.47 3.17 -2.82
CA SER A 65 19.43 3.13 -1.78
C SER A 65 18.92 4.54 -1.48
N ALA A 66 17.73 4.65 -0.90
CA ALA A 66 17.17 5.93 -0.50
C ALA A 66 16.52 5.85 0.89
N ILE A 67 16.43 7.00 1.55
CA ILE A 67 15.69 7.17 2.81
C ILE A 67 14.70 8.30 2.63
N VAL A 68 13.47 8.08 3.03
CA VAL A 68 12.41 9.09 3.03
C VAL A 68 12.22 9.62 4.45
N HIS A 69 12.19 10.96 4.57
CA HIS A 69 11.97 11.66 5.83
C HIS A 69 10.76 12.57 5.75
N HIS A 70 10.07 12.71 6.86
CA HIS A 70 9.16 13.80 7.14
C HIS A 70 9.68 14.52 8.38
N ASP A 71 10.11 15.77 8.21
CA ASP A 71 10.87 16.52 9.22
C ASP A 71 12.08 15.71 9.72
N SER A 72 12.17 15.46 11.02
CA SER A 72 13.21 14.64 11.63
C SER A 72 12.92 13.14 11.66
N THR A 73 11.72 12.71 11.21
CA THR A 73 11.27 11.31 11.31
C THR A 73 11.60 10.55 10.05
N VAL A 74 12.21 9.38 10.19
CA VAL A 74 12.38 8.42 9.09
C VAL A 74 11.04 7.76 8.80
N ILE A 75 10.56 7.89 7.56
CA ILE A 75 9.32 7.27 7.08
C ILE A 75 9.61 5.91 6.48
N ALA A 76 10.63 5.80 5.63
CA ALA A 76 10.97 4.53 4.99
C ALA A 76 12.44 4.46 4.57
N ASP A 77 12.95 3.22 4.57
CA ASP A 77 14.19 2.83 3.91
C ASP A 77 13.84 2.11 2.59
N ILE A 78 14.61 2.39 1.54
CA ILE A 78 14.39 1.86 0.19
C ILE A 78 15.72 1.31 -0.30
N LYS A 79 15.75 0.07 -0.77
CA LYS A 79 16.96 -0.53 -1.34
C LYS A 79 16.65 -1.46 -2.51
N PRO A 80 17.55 -1.56 -3.49
CA PRO A 80 17.46 -2.60 -4.50
C PRO A 80 17.53 -3.98 -3.85
N THR A 81 16.77 -4.94 -4.36
CA THR A 81 16.80 -6.32 -3.87
C THR A 81 16.54 -7.28 -5.03
N HIS A 82 16.83 -8.56 -4.83
CA HIS A 82 16.41 -9.60 -5.74
C HIS A 82 15.22 -10.34 -5.15
N LEU A 83 14.09 -10.34 -5.87
CA LEU A 83 12.88 -11.02 -5.44
C LEU A 83 12.65 -12.27 -6.29
N ALA A 84 12.76 -13.45 -5.66
CA ALA A 84 12.31 -14.70 -6.23
C ALA A 84 10.98 -15.09 -5.60
N MET A 85 9.92 -15.16 -6.40
CA MET A 85 8.57 -15.53 -5.93
C MET A 85 8.06 -16.76 -6.68
N ASN A 86 7.49 -17.69 -5.94
CA ASN A 86 6.69 -18.77 -6.51
C ASN A 86 5.24 -18.27 -6.57
N VAL A 87 4.74 -17.99 -7.78
CA VAL A 87 3.38 -17.47 -7.97
C VAL A 87 2.44 -18.63 -8.21
N MET A 88 1.48 -18.83 -7.30
CA MET A 88 0.41 -19.82 -7.48
C MET A 88 -0.53 -19.38 -8.61
N GLN A 89 -1.14 -20.37 -9.27
CA GLN A 89 -2.17 -20.11 -10.27
C GLN A 89 -3.35 -19.36 -9.64
N PRO A 90 -3.79 -18.26 -10.23
CA PRO A 90 -4.94 -17.53 -9.70
C PRO A 90 -6.22 -18.38 -9.83
N PRO A 91 -7.18 -18.24 -8.91
CA PRO A 91 -8.47 -18.88 -9.04
C PRO A 91 -9.21 -18.39 -10.29
N SER A 92 -10.06 -19.23 -10.86
CA SER A 92 -10.85 -18.85 -12.04
C SER A 92 -11.84 -17.72 -11.70
N ARG A 93 -12.21 -16.94 -12.72
CA ARG A 93 -13.18 -15.84 -12.58
C ARG A 93 -14.52 -16.29 -11.98
N SER A 94 -14.96 -17.51 -12.29
CA SER A 94 -16.21 -18.06 -11.75
C SER A 94 -16.10 -18.34 -10.25
N VAL A 95 -14.97 -18.83 -9.79
CA VAL A 95 -14.66 -19.06 -8.37
C VAL A 95 -14.66 -17.74 -7.61
N ILE A 96 -13.94 -16.73 -8.13
CA ILE A 96 -13.88 -15.39 -7.53
C ILE A 96 -15.28 -14.77 -7.42
N LYS A 97 -16.11 -14.86 -8.48
CA LYS A 97 -17.48 -14.32 -8.45
C LYS A 97 -18.36 -14.98 -7.40
N ARG A 98 -18.22 -16.29 -7.15
CA ARG A 98 -18.97 -16.98 -6.11
C ARG A 98 -18.49 -16.62 -4.70
N ALA A 99 -17.19 -16.42 -4.52
CA ALA A 99 -16.62 -16.08 -3.23
C ALA A 99 -16.88 -14.60 -2.83
N ALA A 100 -16.96 -13.67 -3.77
CA ALA A 100 -17.09 -12.24 -3.49
C ALA A 100 -18.22 -11.87 -2.51
N PRO A 101 -19.45 -12.43 -2.60
CA PRO A 101 -20.53 -12.12 -1.65
C PRO A 101 -20.24 -12.56 -0.21
N THR A 102 -19.33 -13.50 0.01
CA THR A 102 -18.97 -14.01 1.33
C THR A 102 -17.81 -13.26 1.98
N SER A 103 -17.31 -12.21 1.32
CA SER A 103 -16.20 -11.41 1.85
C SER A 103 -16.57 -10.77 3.19
N TYR A 104 -15.89 -11.19 4.24
CA TYR A 104 -16.06 -10.61 5.57
C TYR A 104 -15.71 -9.13 5.59
N SER A 105 -14.67 -8.72 4.86
CA SER A 105 -14.25 -7.35 4.75
C SER A 105 -15.31 -6.47 4.10
N LEU A 106 -15.96 -6.96 3.03
CA LEU A 106 -17.06 -6.25 2.38
C LEU A 106 -18.26 -6.11 3.32
N LEU A 107 -18.69 -7.19 3.94
CA LEU A 107 -19.81 -7.19 4.87
C LEU A 107 -19.58 -6.27 6.06
N LYS A 108 -18.36 -6.25 6.60
CA LYS A 108 -17.97 -5.39 7.71
C LYS A 108 -17.98 -3.91 7.31
N ASN A 109 -17.49 -3.56 6.14
CA ASN A 109 -17.51 -2.18 5.64
C ASN A 109 -18.91 -1.66 5.32
N LEU A 110 -19.82 -2.53 4.93
CA LEU A 110 -21.21 -2.17 4.65
C LEU A 110 -22.07 -2.08 5.92
N ASN A 111 -21.59 -2.57 7.05
CA ASN A 111 -22.36 -2.57 8.29
C ASN A 111 -21.96 -1.37 9.17
N PRO A 112 -22.88 -0.38 9.37
CA PRO A 112 -22.60 0.81 10.17
C PRO A 112 -22.37 0.53 11.66
N ARG A 113 -22.71 -0.67 12.14
CA ARG A 113 -22.52 -1.08 13.54
C ARG A 113 -21.09 -1.49 13.88
N PHE A 114 -20.23 -1.70 12.88
CA PHE A 114 -18.82 -1.98 13.15
C PHE A 114 -18.07 -0.67 13.37
N PRO A 115 -17.45 -0.47 14.55
CA PRO A 115 -16.71 0.76 14.82
C PRO A 115 -15.57 0.94 13.84
N THR A 116 -15.43 2.15 13.33
CA THR A 116 -14.24 2.62 12.62
C THR A 116 -13.05 2.47 13.57
N GLY A 117 -12.08 1.63 13.25
CA GLY A 117 -10.92 1.38 14.12
C GLY A 117 -10.54 -0.08 14.27
N THR A 118 -11.36 -1.00 13.80
CA THR A 118 -11.06 -2.43 13.82
C THR A 118 -10.34 -2.93 12.57
N GLY A 119 -9.49 -2.09 11.96
CA GLY A 119 -8.68 -2.45 10.78
C GLY A 119 -9.36 -2.22 9.43
N PHE A 120 -10.67 -1.96 9.39
CA PHE A 120 -11.41 -1.66 8.17
C PHE A 120 -11.94 -0.24 8.23
N HIS A 121 -11.33 0.65 7.45
CA HIS A 121 -11.75 2.04 7.38
C HIS A 121 -12.53 2.28 6.09
N PRO A 122 -13.75 2.87 6.12
CA PRO A 122 -14.56 3.09 4.91
C PRO A 122 -13.86 3.94 3.86
N GLY A 123 -12.98 4.83 4.26
CA GLY A 123 -12.14 5.64 3.37
C GLY A 123 -10.81 5.01 2.96
N CYS A 124 -10.56 3.72 3.27
CA CYS A 124 -9.32 3.06 2.87
C CYS A 124 -9.24 2.91 1.35
N PHE A 125 -8.08 3.26 0.77
CA PHE A 125 -7.85 3.17 -0.67
C PHE A 125 -8.02 1.75 -1.23
N CYS A 126 -7.61 0.70 -0.50
CA CYS A 126 -7.75 -0.67 -0.99
C CYS A 126 -9.17 -1.22 -0.83
N TYR A 127 -9.69 -1.23 0.38
CA TYR A 127 -10.94 -1.94 0.72
C TYR A 127 -12.01 -1.02 1.33
N GLY A 128 -11.91 0.29 1.14
CA GLY A 128 -12.99 1.19 1.49
C GLY A 128 -14.23 0.94 0.63
N ALA A 129 -15.40 1.01 1.24
CA ALA A 129 -16.66 0.81 0.54
C ALA A 129 -17.00 1.94 -0.44
N ASP A 130 -16.42 3.12 -0.25
CA ASP A 130 -16.57 4.26 -1.14
C ASP A 130 -15.81 4.05 -2.45
N ARG A 131 -16.54 3.57 -3.46
CA ARG A 131 -16.01 3.28 -4.80
C ARG A 131 -15.46 4.50 -5.54
N THR A 132 -15.78 5.70 -5.10
CA THR A 132 -15.26 6.94 -5.70
C THR A 132 -13.84 7.25 -5.22
N LYS A 133 -13.42 6.65 -4.10
CA LYS A 133 -12.14 6.92 -3.44
C LYS A 133 -11.19 5.74 -3.40
N GLY A 134 -11.67 4.53 -3.61
CA GLY A 134 -10.87 3.32 -3.42
C GLY A 134 -11.03 2.25 -4.50
N LEU A 135 -10.18 1.24 -4.45
CA LEU A 135 -10.16 0.11 -5.39
C LEU A 135 -11.31 -0.88 -5.12
N GLY A 136 -11.88 -0.89 -3.92
CA GLY A 136 -12.92 -1.82 -3.51
C GLY A 136 -12.47 -3.29 -3.58
N ILE A 137 -11.24 -3.55 -3.16
CA ILE A 137 -10.68 -4.91 -3.11
C ILE A 137 -11.06 -5.54 -1.78
N PHE A 138 -11.76 -6.67 -1.83
CA PHE A 138 -12.20 -7.39 -0.65
C PHE A 138 -11.78 -8.85 -0.75
N ALA A 139 -11.04 -9.32 0.26
CA ALA A 139 -10.67 -10.72 0.37
C ALA A 139 -11.90 -11.57 0.74
N ALA A 140 -12.04 -12.74 0.12
CA ALA A 140 -13.07 -13.71 0.45
C ALA A 140 -12.46 -15.12 0.43
N PRO A 141 -12.93 -16.06 1.28
CA PRO A 141 -12.50 -17.44 1.20
C PRO A 141 -12.96 -18.04 -0.13
N VAL A 142 -12.04 -18.77 -0.79
CA VAL A 142 -12.30 -19.45 -2.07
C VAL A 142 -12.61 -20.91 -1.83
N ASP A 143 -11.97 -21.50 -0.84
CA ASP A 143 -12.21 -22.82 -0.27
C ASP A 143 -11.78 -22.81 1.20
N ASP A 144 -11.87 -23.94 1.89
CA ASP A 144 -11.54 -24.04 3.33
C ASP A 144 -10.06 -23.81 3.67
N GLN A 145 -9.21 -23.55 2.66
CA GLN A 145 -7.75 -23.46 2.84
C GLN A 145 -7.13 -22.12 2.39
N VAL A 146 -7.79 -21.33 1.56
CA VAL A 146 -7.20 -20.13 0.98
C VAL A 146 -8.16 -18.94 0.98
N ALA A 147 -7.71 -17.82 1.56
CA ALA A 147 -8.38 -16.52 1.37
C ALA A 147 -7.84 -15.88 0.09
N ALA A 148 -8.74 -15.45 -0.79
CA ALA A 148 -8.40 -14.69 -1.99
C ALA A 148 -8.32 -13.19 -1.71
#